data_b5d82f69d3771ad5c9b69c7fd022c3ce
#
_entry.id   b5d82f69d3771ad5c9b69c7fd022c3ce
#
_cell.length_a   1.000
_cell.length_b   1.000
_cell.length_c   1.000
_cell.angle_alpha   90.00
_cell.angle_beta   90.00
_cell.angle_gamma   90.00
#
_symmetry.space_group_name_H-M   'P 1'
#
loop_
_entity.id
_entity.type
_entity.pdbx_description
1 polymer ?
#
loop_
_entity_poly.entity_id
_entity_poly.type
_entity_poly.pdbx_seq_one_letter_code
_entity_poly.pdbx_strand_id
1 'polypeptide(L)'
;DSHYTQFKENQKITKTPTYSASGQQVTIINGNEAVAFEIWKDGKRKYFSNFLKFTLPDELPVSQCTIRAVQADGKLITVERSK
;
A
#
# COMPACT_ATOMS: atom_id res chain seq x y z
N ASP A 1 4.73 15.28 -9.06
CA ASP A 1 5.34 16.55 -9.36
C ASP A 1 6.35 16.94 -8.30
N SER A 2 7.08 18.02 -8.54
CA SER A 2 8.21 18.36 -7.70
C SER A 2 7.81 18.75 -6.27
N HIS A 3 6.72 19.44 -6.08
CA HIS A 3 6.27 19.84 -4.75
C HIS A 3 5.96 18.62 -3.91
N TYR A 4 5.23 17.71 -4.49
CA TYR A 4 4.85 16.51 -3.79
C TYR A 4 6.08 15.69 -3.46
N THR A 5 6.97 15.56 -4.44
CA THR A 5 8.19 14.79 -4.25
C THR A 5 9.06 15.39 -3.17
N GLN A 6 9.25 16.70 -3.19
CA GLN A 6 10.07 17.37 -2.18
C GLN A 6 9.50 17.19 -0.78
N PHE A 7 8.18 17.31 -0.67
CA PHE A 7 7.55 17.16 0.61
C PHE A 7 7.76 15.75 1.16
N LYS A 8 7.63 14.75 0.31
CA LYS A 8 7.70 13.36 0.73
C LYS A 8 9.12 12.81 0.84
N GLU A 9 10.06 13.36 0.08
CA GLU A 9 11.38 12.73 0.02
C GLU A 9 12.15 12.83 1.33
N ASN A 10 11.76 13.73 2.24
CA ASN A 10 12.36 13.81 3.56
C ASN A 10 11.64 12.95 4.57
N GLN A 11 10.60 12.25 4.15
CA GLN A 11 9.84 11.39 5.04
C GLN A 11 10.15 9.94 4.74
N LYS A 12 10.43 9.20 5.80
CA LYS A 12 10.61 7.76 5.70
C LYS A 12 9.52 7.10 6.52
N ILE A 13 9.19 5.89 6.13
CA ILE A 13 8.22 5.13 6.90
C ILE A 13 8.87 4.70 8.20
N THR A 14 8.44 5.31 9.30
CA THR A 14 8.98 5.01 10.62
C THR A 14 8.19 3.92 11.32
N LYS A 15 6.91 3.78 10.97
CA LYS A 15 6.06 2.72 11.49
C LYS A 15 5.67 1.82 10.33
N THR A 16 5.94 0.54 10.47
CA THR A 16 5.59 -0.40 9.42
C THR A 16 4.06 -0.44 9.26
N PRO A 17 3.54 -0.14 8.08
CA PRO A 17 2.09 -0.20 7.90
C PRO A 17 1.61 -1.64 7.94
N THR A 18 0.36 -1.80 8.38
CA THR A 18 -0.33 -3.08 8.34
C THR A 18 -1.67 -2.85 7.67
N TYR A 19 -2.36 -3.94 7.35
CA TYR A 19 -3.69 -3.79 6.76
C TYR A 19 -4.65 -4.75 7.43
N SER A 20 -5.93 -4.38 7.41
CA SER A 20 -7.02 -5.28 7.75
C SER A 20 -7.89 -5.45 6.51
N ALA A 21 -8.55 -6.56 6.41
CA ALA A 21 -9.39 -6.86 5.26
C ALA A 21 -10.73 -7.39 5.69
N SER A 22 -11.77 -6.95 5.01
CA SER A 22 -13.13 -7.46 5.19
C SER A 22 -13.65 -7.76 3.80
N GLY A 23 -13.68 -9.06 3.43
CA GLY A 23 -13.97 -9.43 2.06
C GLY A 23 -12.89 -8.88 1.14
N GLN A 24 -13.31 -8.06 0.18
CA GLN A 24 -12.38 -7.43 -0.77
C GLN A 24 -11.98 -6.02 -0.34
N GLN A 25 -12.48 -5.54 0.79
CA GLN A 25 -12.16 -4.19 1.25
C GLN A 25 -10.91 -4.24 2.14
N VAL A 26 -9.95 -3.38 1.81
CA VAL A 26 -8.68 -3.30 2.53
C VAL A 26 -8.58 -1.95 3.20
N THR A 27 -8.16 -1.94 4.47
CA THR A 27 -7.91 -0.72 5.22
C THR A 27 -6.46 -0.73 5.69
N ILE A 28 -5.70 0.30 5.35
CA ILE A 28 -4.29 0.40 5.71
C ILE A 28 -4.17 1.14 7.04
N ILE A 29 -3.39 0.57 7.93
CA ILE A 29 -3.13 1.12 9.26
C ILE A 29 -1.69 1.62 9.29
N ASN A 30 -1.49 2.83 9.83
CA ASN A 30 -0.17 3.48 9.87
C ASN A 30 0.42 3.71 8.47
N GLY A 31 -0.43 4.00 7.49
CA GLY A 31 0.00 4.19 6.12
C GLY A 31 0.16 5.63 5.68
N ASN A 32 0.08 6.58 6.61
CA ASN A 32 0.10 8.00 6.25
C ASN A 32 1.43 8.46 5.66
N GLU A 33 2.49 7.72 5.88
CA GLU A 33 3.82 8.09 5.40
C GLU A 33 4.11 7.55 4.00
N ALA A 34 3.23 6.73 3.46
CA ALA A 34 3.39 6.19 2.12
C ALA A 34 2.73 7.10 1.09
N VAL A 35 3.26 7.12 -0.12
CA VAL A 35 2.65 7.90 -1.19
C VAL A 35 1.58 7.10 -1.92
N ALA A 36 1.67 5.78 -1.88
CA ALA A 36 0.72 4.92 -2.58
C ALA A 36 0.85 3.49 -2.07
N PHE A 37 -0.06 2.64 -2.51
CA PHE A 37 -0.04 1.21 -2.19
C PHE A 37 -0.20 0.44 -3.49
N GLU A 38 0.60 -0.60 -3.64
CA GLU A 38 0.56 -1.49 -4.80
C GLU A 38 0.12 -2.86 -4.35
N ILE A 39 -0.73 -3.47 -5.15
CA ILE A 39 -1.23 -4.80 -4.88
C ILE A 39 -0.69 -5.73 -5.95
N TRP A 40 0.08 -6.72 -5.52
CA TRP A 40 0.79 -7.64 -6.41
C TRP A 40 0.19 -9.02 -6.30
N LYS A 41 0.12 -9.70 -7.41
CA LYS A 41 -0.32 -11.09 -7.47
C LYS A 41 0.47 -11.78 -8.57
N ASP A 42 0.98 -12.98 -8.28
CA ASP A 42 1.76 -13.78 -9.23
C ASP A 42 2.96 -13.00 -9.78
N GLY A 43 3.60 -12.20 -8.91
CA GLY A 43 4.78 -11.45 -9.29
C GLY A 43 4.54 -10.23 -10.14
N LYS A 44 3.28 -9.81 -10.28
CA LYS A 44 2.94 -8.64 -11.10
C LYS A 44 2.06 -7.69 -10.32
N ARG A 45 2.28 -6.39 -10.55
CA ARG A 45 1.40 -5.37 -9.97
C ARG A 45 0.06 -5.39 -10.72
N LYS A 46 -1.01 -5.65 -9.98
CA LYS A 46 -2.34 -5.79 -10.56
C LYS A 46 -3.28 -4.65 -10.19
N TYR A 47 -2.97 -3.91 -9.13
CA TYR A 47 -3.85 -2.85 -8.65
C TYR A 47 -3.00 -1.81 -7.95
N PHE A 48 -3.52 -0.59 -7.88
CA PHE A 48 -2.80 0.53 -7.31
C PHE A 48 -3.81 1.43 -6.62
N SER A 49 -3.45 1.95 -5.45
CA SER A 49 -4.30 2.89 -4.73
C SER A 49 -3.45 3.89 -3.99
N ASN A 50 -3.89 5.14 -3.96
CA ASN A 50 -3.26 6.15 -3.11
C ASN A 50 -4.18 6.54 -1.95
N PHE A 51 -5.16 5.70 -1.65
CA PHE A 51 -6.04 5.88 -0.50
C PHE A 51 -5.72 4.83 0.55
N LEU A 52 -6.03 5.16 1.81
CA LEU A 52 -5.81 4.23 2.92
C LEU A 52 -6.88 3.14 3.00
N LYS A 53 -7.95 3.30 2.25
CA LYS A 53 -9.04 2.35 2.22
C LYS A 53 -9.48 2.14 0.78
N PHE A 54 -9.51 0.89 0.35
CA PHE A 54 -9.88 0.60 -1.03
C PHE A 54 -10.46 -0.81 -1.12
N THR A 55 -11.19 -1.06 -2.20
CA THR A 55 -11.82 -2.35 -2.46
C THR A 55 -11.19 -2.96 -3.70
N LEU A 56 -10.71 -4.18 -3.57
CA LEU A 56 -10.10 -4.89 -4.69
C LEU A 56 -11.18 -5.53 -5.56
N PRO A 57 -10.90 -5.67 -6.88
CA PRO A 57 -11.82 -6.40 -7.74
C PRO A 57 -11.86 -7.88 -7.37
N ASP A 58 -12.91 -8.56 -7.79
CA ASP A 58 -13.13 -9.96 -7.41
C ASP A 58 -12.01 -10.90 -7.85
N GLU A 59 -11.34 -10.57 -8.96
CA GLU A 59 -10.25 -11.41 -9.45
C GLU A 59 -8.98 -11.28 -8.63
N LEU A 60 -8.96 -10.38 -7.64
CA LEU A 60 -7.80 -10.19 -6.76
C LEU A 60 -8.20 -10.50 -5.31
N PRO A 61 -8.34 -11.79 -4.95
CA PRO A 61 -8.64 -12.12 -3.55
C PRO A 61 -7.52 -11.62 -2.65
N VAL A 62 -7.88 -10.92 -1.59
CA VAL A 62 -6.89 -10.29 -0.70
C VAL A 62 -5.88 -11.33 -0.18
N SER A 63 -6.36 -12.53 0.13
CA SER A 63 -5.50 -13.58 0.69
C SER A 63 -4.42 -14.05 -0.27
N GLN A 64 -4.58 -13.80 -1.56
CA GLN A 64 -3.62 -14.23 -2.59
C GLN A 64 -2.76 -13.07 -3.08
N CYS A 65 -2.93 -11.90 -2.51
CA CYS A 65 -2.22 -10.70 -2.96
C CYS A 65 -1.20 -10.27 -1.94
N THR A 66 -0.14 -9.63 -2.42
CA THR A 66 0.84 -8.94 -1.58
C THR A 66 0.59 -7.45 -1.70
N ILE A 67 0.48 -6.78 -0.57
CA ILE A 67 0.28 -5.33 -0.54
C ILE A 67 1.60 -4.68 -0.18
N ARG A 68 2.00 -3.69 -0.96
CA ARG A 68 3.26 -2.97 -0.74
C ARG A 68 2.99 -1.49 -0.66
N ALA A 69 3.63 -0.84 0.32
CA ALA A 69 3.59 0.61 0.45
C ALA A 69 4.75 1.20 -0.32
N VAL A 70 4.48 2.28 -1.05
CA VAL A 70 5.49 2.96 -1.85
C VAL A 70 5.97 4.18 -1.09
N GLN A 71 7.26 4.25 -0.84
CA GLN A 71 7.87 5.43 -0.23
C GLN A 71 8.13 6.49 -1.30
N ALA A 72 8.37 7.73 -0.85
CA ALA A 72 8.64 8.83 -1.76
C ALA A 72 9.87 8.60 -2.63
N ASP A 73 10.83 7.83 -2.14
CA ASP A 73 12.05 7.53 -2.89
C ASP A 73 11.89 6.33 -3.82
N GLY A 74 10.68 5.78 -3.92
CA GLY A 74 10.40 4.66 -4.79
C GLY A 74 10.56 3.29 -4.18
N LYS A 75 11.05 3.21 -2.95
CA LYS A 75 11.21 1.92 -2.28
C LYS A 75 9.85 1.33 -1.91
N LEU A 76 9.78 0.01 -1.99
CA LEU A 76 8.58 -0.72 -1.66
C LEU A 76 8.75 -1.42 -0.33
N ILE A 77 7.75 -1.30 0.53
CA ILE A 77 7.75 -1.94 1.84
C ILE A 77 6.53 -2.85 1.90
N THR A 78 6.74 -4.12 2.24
CA THR A 78 5.63 -5.06 2.34
C THR A 78 4.73 -4.67 3.52
N VAL A 79 3.43 -4.61 3.26
CA VAL A 79 2.43 -4.31 4.27
C VAL A 79 1.89 -5.64 4.79
N GLU A 80 2.09 -5.89 6.07
CA GLU A 80 1.66 -7.14 6.69
C GLU A 80 0.21 -7.06 7.11
N ARG A 81 -0.47 -8.20 7.13
CA ARG A 81 -1.85 -8.24 7.57
C ARG A 81 -1.90 -8.09 9.09
N SER A 82 -2.76 -7.20 9.54
CA SER A 82 -3.00 -7.01 10.96
C SER A 82 -3.74 -8.23 11.52
N LYS A 83 -3.40 -8.62 12.73
CA LYS A 83 -4.08 -9.72 13.40
C LYS A 83 -5.30 -9.26 14.15
#